data_4fe7cb992c3137fc909b7c14a4411254
#
_entry.id   4fe7cb992c3137fc909b7c14a4411254
#
_cell.length_a   1.000
_cell.length_b   1.000
_cell.length_c   1.000
_cell.angle_alpha   90.00
_cell.angle_beta   90.00
_cell.angle_gamma   90.00
#
_symmetry.space_group_name_H-M   'P 1'
#
loop_
_entity.id
_entity.type
_entity.pdbx_description
1 polymer ?
#
loop_
_entity_poly.entity_id
_entity_poly.type
_entity_poly.pdbx_seq_one_letter_code
_entity_poly.pdbx_strand_id
1 'polypeptide(L)'
;MPEGHSIHRLAGQFRALLGGQVLSASSPQGRFAAGATRLDGQRLVAVRVHGKHLFLGFAPADLKVASVVAVTEGGSRGAISEDALTWLHVHLGIYGSWRFTGDAVFHEPLHWLLPESENQEDNRPDIEAQQTSHDAKPGSGLDTDAELGSGLEVTLVDSGENVTIREIPAHTRADGSAFAPHEHFADRWFLMPGQFRVFAPVGTVRLRLMNPHGVADLSGPNRCELLDWAQTRAIAARLGPDPLRPDARFTHFVARAATRKKGIGEALMDQNVIAGVGNIYRAEALFAARLSPFVPAREVSERKLRRVWDWLVEYMARGVESGRITTIGREDAAAFAASEAAAGREAQAVDRRYYVYQRDGRPCVRCGATVRLAVVGGRKLYWCPRCQR
;
A
#
# COMPACT_ATOMS: atom_id res chain seq x y z
N MET A 1 6.47 -4.36 6.75
CA MET A 1 7.48 -3.79 5.81
C MET A 1 6.81 -3.69 4.45
N PRO A 2 6.71 -2.50 3.87
CA PRO A 2 6.07 -2.32 2.58
C PRO A 2 6.75 -3.16 1.48
N GLU A 3 5.95 -3.92 0.70
CA GLU A 3 6.37 -4.61 -0.52
C GLU A 3 5.67 -3.97 -1.73
N GLY A 4 5.94 -4.41 -2.94
CA GLY A 4 5.44 -3.77 -4.16
C GLY A 4 3.94 -3.51 -4.17
N HIS A 5 3.12 -4.49 -3.75
CA HIS A 5 1.66 -4.35 -3.69
C HIS A 5 1.21 -3.13 -2.85
N SER A 6 1.87 -2.85 -1.71
CA SER A 6 1.53 -1.70 -0.87
C SER A 6 1.77 -0.38 -1.60
N ILE A 7 2.83 -0.29 -2.42
CA ILE A 7 3.14 0.93 -3.17
C ILE A 7 2.17 1.13 -4.34
N HIS A 8 1.79 0.04 -5.02
CA HIS A 8 0.77 0.09 -6.07
C HIS A 8 -0.60 0.50 -5.49
N ARG A 9 -0.97 -0.02 -4.31
CA ARG A 9 -2.18 0.40 -3.59
C ARG A 9 -2.13 1.88 -3.21
N LEU A 10 -1.00 2.35 -2.64
CA LEU A 10 -0.79 3.77 -2.35
C LEU A 10 -0.92 4.65 -3.60
N ALA A 11 -0.35 4.23 -4.72
CA ALA A 11 -0.48 4.97 -5.97
C ALA A 11 -1.93 5.12 -6.40
N GLY A 12 -2.73 4.09 -6.19
CA GLY A 12 -4.16 4.16 -6.39
C GLY A 12 -4.83 5.20 -5.48
N GLN A 13 -4.53 5.17 -4.18
CA GLN A 13 -5.05 6.16 -3.24
C GLN A 13 -4.66 7.60 -3.65
N PHE A 14 -3.40 7.82 -4.07
CA PHE A 14 -2.97 9.13 -4.57
C PHE A 14 -3.75 9.58 -5.80
N ARG A 15 -4.01 8.68 -6.76
CA ARG A 15 -4.82 9.01 -7.95
C ARG A 15 -6.25 9.39 -7.55
N ALA A 16 -6.86 8.61 -6.63
CA ALA A 16 -8.22 8.82 -6.17
C ALA A 16 -8.40 10.12 -5.41
N LEU A 17 -7.56 10.30 -4.41
CA LEU A 17 -7.81 11.28 -3.36
C LEU A 17 -7.19 12.64 -3.69
N LEU A 18 -6.12 12.66 -4.49
CA LEU A 18 -5.33 13.87 -4.74
C LEU A 18 -5.06 14.13 -6.23
N GLY A 19 -5.34 13.16 -7.10
CA GLY A 19 -5.09 13.27 -8.55
C GLY A 19 -5.88 14.42 -9.19
N GLY A 20 -5.22 15.18 -10.07
CA GLY A 20 -5.80 16.33 -10.76
C GLY A 20 -6.00 17.58 -9.91
N GLN A 21 -5.70 17.54 -8.62
CA GLN A 21 -5.93 18.63 -7.69
C GLN A 21 -4.68 19.47 -7.42
N VAL A 22 -4.88 20.76 -7.11
CA VAL A 22 -3.83 21.65 -6.60
C VAL A 22 -3.66 21.37 -5.12
N LEU A 23 -2.43 21.14 -4.69
CA LEU A 23 -2.13 20.72 -3.32
C LEU A 23 -1.32 21.78 -2.59
N SER A 24 -1.64 21.99 -1.33
CA SER A 24 -0.71 22.64 -0.40
C SER A 24 0.31 21.61 0.07
N ALA A 25 1.56 22.02 0.16
CA ALA A 25 2.66 21.17 0.60
C ALA A 25 3.47 21.81 1.71
N SER A 26 3.75 21.05 2.77
CA SER A 26 4.58 21.50 3.89
C SER A 26 5.49 20.37 4.40
N SER A 27 6.58 20.74 5.08
CA SER A 27 7.49 19.79 5.71
C SER A 27 7.59 20.06 7.20
N PRO A 28 6.67 19.54 8.02
CA PRO A 28 6.63 19.79 9.46
C PRO A 28 7.92 19.45 10.19
N GLN A 29 8.61 18.39 9.77
CA GLN A 29 9.92 17.99 10.30
C GLN A 29 11.08 18.89 9.82
N GLY A 30 10.86 19.70 8.77
CA GLY A 30 11.87 20.59 8.18
C GLY A 30 12.86 19.93 7.21
N ARG A 31 13.06 18.61 7.27
CA ARG A 31 14.07 17.92 6.44
C ARG A 31 13.80 17.91 4.95
N PHE A 32 12.61 18.29 4.52
CA PHE A 32 12.20 18.42 3.12
C PHE A 32 11.62 19.81 2.81
N ALA A 33 11.93 20.83 3.60
CA ALA A 33 11.34 22.18 3.49
C ALA A 33 11.47 22.77 2.09
N ALA A 34 12.67 22.79 1.51
CA ALA A 34 12.90 23.30 0.16
C ALA A 34 12.10 22.53 -0.92
N GLY A 35 11.96 21.22 -0.78
CA GLY A 35 11.14 20.41 -1.68
C GLY A 35 9.66 20.71 -1.51
N ALA A 36 9.18 20.82 -0.29
CA ALA A 36 7.79 21.15 0.02
C ALA A 36 7.42 22.52 -0.57
N THR A 37 8.25 23.56 -0.37
CA THR A 37 8.03 24.89 -0.97
C THR A 37 7.91 24.84 -2.50
N ARG A 38 8.67 23.96 -3.17
CA ARG A 38 8.57 23.79 -4.64
C ARG A 38 7.31 23.08 -5.08
N LEU A 39 6.73 22.23 -4.23
CA LEU A 39 5.48 21.49 -4.52
C LEU A 39 4.23 22.27 -4.12
N ASP A 40 4.38 23.25 -3.21
CA ASP A 40 3.25 24.02 -2.68
C ASP A 40 2.55 24.79 -3.80
N GLY A 41 1.22 24.68 -3.87
CA GLY A 41 0.40 25.27 -4.91
C GLY A 41 0.49 24.58 -6.27
N GLN A 42 1.18 23.43 -6.41
CA GLN A 42 1.22 22.70 -7.65
C GLN A 42 0.11 21.64 -7.75
N ARG A 43 -0.21 21.24 -8.98
CA ARG A 43 -1.21 20.22 -9.31
C ARG A 43 -0.57 18.85 -9.46
N LEU A 44 -1.10 17.84 -8.76
CA LEU A 44 -0.68 16.44 -8.94
C LEU A 44 -1.30 15.89 -10.24
N VAL A 45 -0.48 15.67 -11.27
CA VAL A 45 -0.93 15.28 -12.62
C VAL A 45 -0.51 13.88 -13.02
N ALA A 46 0.46 13.28 -12.35
CA ALA A 46 0.92 11.94 -12.66
C ALA A 46 1.28 11.15 -11.39
N VAL A 47 0.97 9.85 -11.40
CA VAL A 47 1.35 8.91 -10.34
C VAL A 47 1.90 7.64 -10.99
N ARG A 48 3.16 7.34 -10.75
CA ARG A 48 3.86 6.17 -11.30
C ARG A 48 4.46 5.32 -10.20
N VAL A 49 4.50 4.02 -10.44
CA VAL A 49 5.11 3.04 -9.53
C VAL A 49 6.06 2.16 -10.31
N HIS A 50 7.18 1.82 -9.68
CA HIS A 50 8.03 0.72 -10.12
C HIS A 50 8.60 0.01 -8.88
N GLY A 51 8.13 -1.18 -8.62
CA GLY A 51 8.50 -1.96 -7.44
C GLY A 51 8.11 -1.28 -6.14
N LYS A 52 9.11 -0.81 -5.40
CA LYS A 52 8.93 -0.13 -4.11
C LYS A 52 9.13 1.39 -4.19
N HIS A 53 9.18 1.93 -5.40
CA HIS A 53 9.39 3.34 -5.69
C HIS A 53 8.07 3.97 -6.14
N LEU A 54 7.66 5.04 -5.47
CA LEU A 54 6.52 5.88 -5.83
C LEU A 54 7.04 7.18 -6.41
N PHE A 55 6.50 7.59 -7.56
CA PHE A 55 6.81 8.85 -8.23
C PHE A 55 5.52 9.63 -8.43
N LEU A 56 5.47 10.84 -7.90
CA LEU A 56 4.34 11.76 -8.05
C LEU A 56 4.80 12.93 -8.91
N GLY A 57 4.15 13.15 -10.05
CA GLY A 57 4.46 14.21 -11.00
C GLY A 57 3.58 15.43 -10.78
N PHE A 58 4.20 16.57 -10.56
CA PHE A 58 3.55 17.84 -10.29
C PHE A 58 3.76 18.84 -11.43
N ALA A 59 2.72 19.64 -11.71
CA ALA A 59 2.74 20.71 -12.70
C ALA A 59 2.19 22.01 -12.10
N PRO A 60 2.49 23.19 -12.69
CA PRO A 60 1.89 24.45 -12.27
C PRO A 60 0.36 24.41 -12.25
N ALA A 61 -0.25 25.13 -11.31
CA ALA A 61 -1.70 25.10 -11.06
C ALA A 61 -2.55 25.64 -12.25
N ASP A 62 -1.99 26.57 -13.01
CA ASP A 62 -2.62 27.22 -14.16
C ASP A 62 -2.71 26.31 -15.41
N LEU A 63 -2.08 25.15 -15.36
CA LEU A 63 -2.16 24.17 -16.41
C LEU A 63 -3.61 23.67 -16.58
N LYS A 64 -4.19 23.86 -17.77
CA LYS A 64 -5.60 23.49 -18.01
C LYS A 64 -5.80 21.97 -17.91
N VAL A 65 -6.76 21.57 -17.06
CA VAL A 65 -7.07 20.17 -16.72
C VAL A 65 -7.44 19.31 -17.95
N ALA A 66 -7.96 19.92 -19.03
CA ALA A 66 -8.25 19.22 -20.28
C ALA A 66 -7.01 18.52 -20.90
N SER A 67 -5.80 18.94 -20.51
CA SER A 67 -4.54 18.31 -20.90
C SER A 67 -4.08 17.21 -19.93
N VAL A 68 -4.79 16.99 -18.82
CA VAL A 68 -4.38 16.10 -17.72
C VAL A 68 -5.03 14.71 -17.81
N VAL A 69 -6.09 14.57 -18.61
CA VAL A 69 -6.78 13.27 -18.77
C VAL A 69 -5.92 12.34 -19.61
N ALA A 70 -5.40 11.32 -18.94
CA ALA A 70 -4.67 10.19 -19.48
C ALA A 70 -3.18 10.42 -19.81
N VAL A 71 -2.36 10.55 -18.77
CA VAL A 71 -1.03 9.93 -18.85
C VAL A 71 -1.20 8.43 -18.59
N THR A 72 -1.99 7.77 -19.42
CA THR A 72 -1.87 6.34 -19.67
C THR A 72 -0.70 6.16 -20.65
N GLU A 73 0.09 5.14 -20.43
CA GLU A 73 1.22 4.75 -21.28
C GLU A 73 0.74 4.52 -22.73
N GLY A 74 0.81 5.57 -23.58
CA GLY A 74 0.40 5.52 -24.99
C GLY A 74 0.00 6.91 -25.46
N GLY A 75 0.95 7.64 -26.03
CA GLY A 75 0.86 9.04 -26.42
C GLY A 75 -0.44 9.45 -27.10
N SER A 76 -1.30 10.13 -26.39
CA SER A 76 -2.44 10.86 -26.93
C SER A 76 -2.08 12.33 -27.10
N ARG A 77 -2.49 12.95 -28.22
CA ARG A 77 -2.31 14.37 -28.50
C ARG A 77 -2.88 15.21 -27.37
N GLY A 78 -2.03 16.01 -26.70
CA GLY A 78 -2.40 16.90 -25.59
C GLY A 78 -1.82 16.51 -24.23
N ALA A 79 -1.04 15.43 -24.13
CA ALA A 79 -0.37 15.04 -22.88
C ALA A 79 0.74 16.04 -22.52
N ILE A 80 0.80 16.40 -21.24
CA ILE A 80 1.92 17.17 -20.68
C ILE A 80 3.19 16.35 -20.87
N SER A 81 4.26 16.98 -21.37
CA SER A 81 5.57 16.33 -21.41
C SER A 81 6.03 16.00 -20.00
N GLU A 82 6.45 14.77 -19.77
CA GLU A 82 6.98 14.34 -18.48
C GLU A 82 8.24 15.11 -18.05
N ASP A 83 8.97 15.67 -19.03
CA ASP A 83 10.13 16.54 -18.79
C ASP A 83 9.73 17.91 -18.18
N ALA A 84 8.47 18.34 -18.36
CA ALA A 84 7.96 19.57 -17.78
C ALA A 84 7.48 19.41 -16.32
N LEU A 85 7.45 18.18 -15.78
CA LEU A 85 6.98 17.89 -14.45
C LEU A 85 8.10 17.94 -13.41
N THR A 86 7.77 18.41 -12.22
CA THR A 86 8.57 18.16 -11.00
C THR A 86 8.16 16.82 -10.42
N TRP A 87 9.08 15.89 -10.30
CA TRP A 87 8.81 14.56 -9.79
C TRP A 87 9.22 14.43 -8.32
N LEU A 88 8.26 14.13 -7.45
CA LEU A 88 8.53 13.70 -6.08
C LEU A 88 8.76 12.18 -6.07
N HIS A 89 9.95 11.77 -5.70
CA HIS A 89 10.30 10.37 -5.50
C HIS A 89 10.22 10.00 -4.02
N VAL A 90 9.46 8.95 -3.72
CA VAL A 90 9.34 8.40 -2.36
C VAL A 90 9.69 6.92 -2.37
N HIS A 91 10.56 6.53 -1.43
CA HIS A 91 10.81 5.13 -1.09
C HIS A 91 10.61 4.94 0.41
N LEU A 92 9.61 4.18 0.81
CA LEU A 92 9.22 4.04 2.21
C LEU A 92 10.29 3.34 3.07
N GLY A 93 11.04 2.40 2.49
CA GLY A 93 11.98 1.60 3.26
C GLY A 93 11.28 0.60 4.17
N ILE A 94 11.72 0.52 5.42
CA ILE A 94 11.17 -0.41 6.42
C ILE A 94 10.11 0.28 7.28
N TYR A 95 10.31 1.53 7.62
CA TYR A 95 9.52 2.27 8.61
C TYR A 95 8.68 3.40 8.01
N GLY A 96 8.87 3.71 6.74
CA GLY A 96 8.11 4.75 6.07
C GLY A 96 6.66 4.37 5.87
N SER A 97 5.77 5.33 6.07
CA SER A 97 4.34 5.18 5.88
C SER A 97 3.69 6.47 5.38
N TRP A 98 2.60 6.32 4.64
CA TRP A 98 1.66 7.37 4.36
C TRP A 98 0.40 7.17 5.19
N ARG A 99 -0.11 8.25 5.77
CA ARG A 99 -1.41 8.29 6.43
C ARG A 99 -2.30 9.27 5.69
N PHE A 100 -3.50 8.82 5.37
CA PHE A 100 -4.54 9.66 4.75
C PHE A 100 -5.61 9.95 5.79
N THR A 101 -6.05 11.20 5.86
CA THR A 101 -7.12 11.67 6.77
C THR A 101 -7.94 12.71 6.03
N GLY A 102 -9.26 12.65 6.07
CA GLY A 102 -10.10 13.61 5.37
C GLY A 102 -11.58 13.41 5.67
N ASP A 103 -12.43 14.16 4.95
CA ASP A 103 -13.88 14.06 5.01
C ASP A 103 -14.42 12.84 4.22
N ALA A 104 -15.74 12.72 4.14
CA ALA A 104 -16.40 11.61 3.43
C ALA A 104 -16.03 11.50 1.95
N VAL A 105 -15.71 12.61 1.30
CA VAL A 105 -15.25 12.65 -0.11
C VAL A 105 -13.85 12.06 -0.26
N PHE A 106 -13.03 12.17 0.77
CA PHE A 106 -11.66 11.65 0.79
C PHE A 106 -11.58 10.15 1.07
N HIS A 107 -12.70 9.45 1.18
CA HIS A 107 -12.77 8.02 1.53
C HIS A 107 -13.38 7.15 0.42
N GLU A 108 -13.40 7.63 -0.81
CA GLU A 108 -13.92 6.88 -1.96
C GLU A 108 -13.30 5.49 -2.08
N PRO A 109 -14.11 4.46 -2.33
CA PRO A 109 -13.63 3.08 -2.44
C PRO A 109 -12.74 2.87 -3.67
N LEU A 110 -11.74 2.03 -3.53
CA LEU A 110 -10.69 1.74 -4.52
C LEU A 110 -11.13 0.90 -5.73
N HIS A 111 -12.44 0.79 -6.03
CA HIS A 111 -12.98 -0.10 -7.08
C HIS A 111 -12.51 0.22 -8.51
N TRP A 112 -12.07 1.44 -8.78
CA TRP A 112 -11.56 1.87 -10.10
C TRP A 112 -10.06 1.60 -10.32
N LEU A 113 -9.39 0.90 -9.40
CA LEU A 113 -8.02 0.39 -9.60
C LEU A 113 -7.99 -0.85 -10.51
N LEU A 114 -9.14 -1.46 -10.77
CA LEU A 114 -9.23 -2.59 -11.68
C LEU A 114 -9.41 -2.06 -13.11
N PRO A 115 -8.66 -2.57 -14.11
CA PRO A 115 -9.06 -2.34 -15.49
C PRO A 115 -10.48 -2.86 -15.66
N GLU A 116 -11.34 -2.09 -16.35
CA GLU A 116 -12.67 -2.54 -16.73
C GLU A 116 -12.52 -3.84 -17.51
N SER A 117 -12.69 -4.97 -16.83
CA SER A 117 -12.94 -6.23 -17.51
C SER A 117 -14.37 -6.14 -18.04
N GLU A 118 -14.49 -6.20 -19.36
CA GLU A 118 -15.75 -6.29 -20.08
C GLU A 118 -16.75 -7.16 -19.33
N ASN A 119 -17.96 -6.62 -19.19
CA ASN A 119 -19.19 -7.23 -18.75
C ASN A 119 -19.20 -8.77 -18.71
N GLN A 120 -19.20 -9.35 -17.53
CA GLN A 120 -19.86 -10.62 -17.30
C GLN A 120 -21.10 -10.37 -16.44
N GLU A 121 -22.20 -10.70 -17.09
CA GLU A 121 -23.56 -10.61 -16.59
C GLU A 121 -23.75 -11.29 -15.24
N ASP A 122 -24.39 -10.57 -14.40
CA ASP A 122 -25.19 -10.87 -13.24
C ASP A 122 -25.54 -12.36 -13.04
N ASN A 123 -25.00 -12.93 -11.97
CA ASN A 123 -25.57 -14.12 -11.35
C ASN A 123 -25.41 -14.01 -9.82
N ARG A 124 -26.22 -13.15 -9.21
CA ARG A 124 -26.40 -13.08 -7.76
C ARG A 124 -27.59 -13.97 -7.39
N PRO A 125 -27.44 -14.93 -6.46
CA PRO A 125 -28.60 -15.53 -5.83
C PRO A 125 -29.18 -14.53 -4.82
N ASP A 126 -30.47 -14.29 -4.95
CA ASP A 126 -31.28 -13.51 -4.03
C ASP A 126 -31.17 -14.04 -2.60
N ILE A 127 -30.76 -13.21 -1.67
CA ILE A 127 -30.90 -13.48 -0.25
C ILE A 127 -32.05 -12.61 0.26
N GLU A 128 -33.18 -13.23 0.49
CA GLU A 128 -34.37 -12.66 1.10
C GLU A 128 -34.09 -12.09 2.50
N ALA A 129 -34.55 -10.86 2.69
CA ALA A 129 -34.56 -10.17 3.96
C ALA A 129 -35.56 -10.82 4.93
N GLN A 130 -35.11 -11.40 6.01
CA GLN A 130 -35.97 -11.71 7.17
C GLN A 130 -35.85 -10.58 8.20
N GLN A 131 -36.90 -9.78 8.25
CA GLN A 131 -37.19 -8.87 9.38
C GLN A 131 -37.63 -9.70 10.58
N THR A 132 -36.99 -9.51 11.72
CA THR A 132 -37.58 -9.84 13.02
C THR A 132 -37.58 -8.60 13.88
N SER A 133 -38.81 -8.16 14.15
CA SER A 133 -39.20 -7.16 15.14
C SER A 133 -39.01 -7.69 16.56
N HIS A 134 -38.43 -6.90 17.44
CA HIS A 134 -38.67 -7.04 18.88
C HIS A 134 -38.91 -5.67 19.53
N ASP A 135 -40.16 -5.49 19.95
CA ASP A 135 -40.62 -4.45 20.84
C ASP A 135 -40.02 -4.59 22.25
N ALA A 136 -39.56 -3.49 22.85
CA ALA A 136 -39.51 -3.31 24.27
C ALA A 136 -39.63 -1.83 24.66
N LYS A 137 -40.58 -1.54 25.51
CA LYS A 137 -41.03 -0.25 26.02
C LYS A 137 -40.16 0.29 27.18
N PRO A 138 -40.34 1.55 27.59
CA PRO A 138 -39.33 2.43 28.17
C PRO A 138 -39.36 2.50 29.70
N GLY A 139 -38.20 2.83 30.26
CA GLY A 139 -38.05 3.19 31.70
C GLY A 139 -37.42 4.58 31.84
N SER A 140 -38.04 5.35 32.67
CA SER A 140 -37.95 6.76 32.98
C SER A 140 -36.64 7.27 33.58
N GLY A 141 -36.22 8.46 33.14
CA GLY A 141 -35.90 9.61 34.01
C GLY A 141 -34.46 9.74 34.53
N LEU A 142 -33.77 10.77 34.01
CA LEU A 142 -33.28 11.89 34.83
C LEU A 142 -32.52 12.88 33.89
N ASP A 143 -32.96 14.13 33.97
CA ASP A 143 -32.35 15.29 33.29
C ASP A 143 -30.94 15.59 33.81
N THR A 144 -30.02 15.84 32.91
CA THR A 144 -28.98 16.87 33.04
C THR A 144 -28.55 17.33 31.64
N ASP A 145 -28.85 18.56 31.35
CA ASP A 145 -28.40 19.29 30.15
C ASP A 145 -26.87 19.33 30.06
N ALA A 146 -26.33 18.71 29.01
CA ALA A 146 -25.06 19.06 28.41
C ALA A 146 -25.15 18.77 26.92
N GLU A 147 -25.33 19.82 26.13
CA GLU A 147 -25.20 19.74 24.68
C GLU A 147 -23.80 19.24 24.29
N LEU A 148 -23.68 17.96 24.05
CA LEU A 148 -22.52 17.35 23.40
C LEU A 148 -22.81 17.26 21.91
N GLY A 149 -22.13 18.09 21.14
CA GLY A 149 -22.20 18.11 19.68
C GLY A 149 -21.89 16.72 19.10
N SER A 150 -22.70 16.36 18.09
CA SER A 150 -22.60 15.10 17.36
C SER A 150 -21.25 14.94 16.69
N GLY A 151 -20.50 13.94 17.05
CA GLY A 151 -19.24 13.58 16.45
C GLY A 151 -19.36 12.41 15.49
N LEU A 152 -18.67 12.48 14.34
CA LEU A 152 -18.54 11.38 13.39
C LEU A 152 -17.31 10.56 13.71
N GLU A 153 -17.49 9.28 13.95
CA GLU A 153 -16.39 8.34 14.13
C GLU A 153 -16.06 7.64 12.80
N VAL A 154 -14.85 7.81 12.29
CA VAL A 154 -14.41 7.16 11.06
C VAL A 154 -13.30 6.17 11.39
N THR A 155 -13.52 4.91 11.06
CA THR A 155 -12.55 3.85 11.25
C THR A 155 -11.80 3.57 9.97
N LEU A 156 -10.49 3.79 9.98
CA LEU A 156 -9.58 3.41 8.90
C LEU A 156 -8.89 2.10 9.30
N VAL A 157 -8.88 1.14 8.38
CA VAL A 157 -8.18 -0.14 8.58
C VAL A 157 -6.82 -0.06 7.92
N ASP A 158 -5.75 0.03 8.70
CA ASP A 158 -4.38 -0.16 8.25
C ASP A 158 -3.81 -1.45 8.84
N SER A 159 -3.23 -2.29 7.99
CA SER A 159 -2.47 -3.50 8.37
C SER A 159 -3.09 -4.44 9.41
N GLY A 160 -4.41 -4.44 9.57
CA GLY A 160 -5.13 -5.42 10.41
C GLY A 160 -5.57 -4.91 11.78
N GLU A 161 -5.36 -3.64 12.10
CA GLU A 161 -5.93 -2.99 13.28
C GLU A 161 -6.92 -1.91 12.85
N ASN A 162 -8.09 -1.87 13.50
CA ASN A 162 -9.09 -0.81 13.31
C ASN A 162 -8.63 0.44 14.04
N VAL A 163 -8.39 1.52 13.30
CA VAL A 163 -8.13 2.84 13.90
C VAL A 163 -9.45 3.60 13.92
N THR A 164 -9.99 3.82 15.10
CA THR A 164 -11.20 4.59 15.29
C THR A 164 -10.86 6.06 15.48
N ILE A 165 -11.36 6.91 14.59
CA ILE A 165 -11.22 8.37 14.70
C ILE A 165 -12.46 8.90 15.42
N ARG A 166 -12.28 9.40 16.62
CA ARG A 166 -13.36 10.06 17.36
C ARG A 166 -13.41 11.54 17.01
N GLU A 167 -14.59 12.05 16.79
CA GLU A 167 -14.82 13.49 16.72
C GLU A 167 -14.59 14.14 18.08
N ILE A 168 -13.82 15.23 18.09
CA ILE A 168 -13.58 16.04 19.28
C ILE A 168 -14.19 17.44 19.04
N PRO A 169 -14.83 18.06 20.04
CA PRO A 169 -15.53 19.35 19.91
C PRO A 169 -14.64 20.46 19.33
N ALA A 170 -15.23 21.32 18.48
CA ALA A 170 -14.51 22.39 17.83
C ALA A 170 -14.08 23.45 18.84
N HIS A 171 -12.77 23.69 18.92
CA HIS A 171 -12.29 24.94 19.50
C HIS A 171 -12.16 25.97 18.37
N THR A 172 -13.11 26.89 18.31
CA THR A 172 -12.97 28.20 17.68
C THR A 172 -12.27 29.12 18.68
N ARG A 173 -11.54 30.13 18.20
CA ARG A 173 -11.07 31.21 19.05
C ARG A 173 -12.25 31.89 19.76
N ALA A 174 -12.02 32.50 20.88
CA ALA A 174 -13.03 33.24 21.65
C ALA A 174 -13.78 34.30 20.82
N ASP A 175 -13.21 34.76 19.70
CA ASP A 175 -13.79 35.71 18.75
C ASP A 175 -14.56 35.04 17.59
N GLY A 176 -14.72 33.71 17.61
CA GLY A 176 -15.42 32.96 16.57
C GLY A 176 -14.64 32.73 15.28
N SER A 177 -13.38 33.17 15.18
CA SER A 177 -12.55 32.99 13.99
C SER A 177 -11.94 31.56 13.93
N ALA A 178 -11.83 31.01 12.71
CA ALA A 178 -11.11 29.77 12.48
C ALA A 178 -9.60 29.98 12.53
N PHE A 179 -8.86 28.96 12.98
CA PHE A 179 -7.41 28.99 12.99
C PHE A 179 -6.83 28.81 11.58
N ALA A 180 -5.74 29.49 11.27
CA ALA A 180 -5.03 29.29 10.03
C ALA A 180 -4.39 27.89 9.98
N PRO A 181 -4.32 27.23 8.82
CA PRO A 181 -3.85 25.84 8.68
C PRO A 181 -2.40 25.60 9.17
N HIS A 182 -1.60 26.64 9.31
CA HIS A 182 -0.21 26.59 9.76
C HIS A 182 -0.03 26.91 11.25
N GLU A 183 -1.10 27.29 11.96
CA GLU A 183 -1.01 27.59 13.39
C GLU A 183 -1.00 26.30 14.21
N HIS A 184 0.02 26.13 15.05
CA HIS A 184 0.15 25.01 15.99
C HIS A 184 -0.52 25.35 17.31
N PHE A 185 -1.45 24.50 17.74
CA PHE A 185 -2.15 24.67 19.01
C PHE A 185 -1.83 23.54 19.97
N ALA A 186 -1.98 23.83 21.26
CA ALA A 186 -1.78 22.88 22.35
C ALA A 186 -2.62 21.60 22.18
N ASP A 187 -3.78 21.72 21.54
CA ASP A 187 -4.76 20.63 21.37
C ASP A 187 -4.50 19.74 20.13
N ARG A 188 -3.46 20.04 19.34
CA ARG A 188 -3.02 19.22 18.17
C ARG A 188 -4.02 19.08 17.02
N TRP A 189 -5.05 19.96 16.93
CA TRP A 189 -6.06 19.92 15.86
C TRP A 189 -6.21 21.25 15.15
N PHE A 190 -6.63 21.24 13.90
CA PHE A 190 -7.05 22.42 13.16
C PHE A 190 -8.18 22.07 12.16
N LEU A 191 -8.99 23.08 11.80
CA LEU A 191 -10.05 22.95 10.81
C LEU A 191 -9.48 23.18 9.42
N MET A 192 -9.85 22.27 8.50
CA MET A 192 -9.58 22.42 7.07
C MET A 192 -10.71 23.21 6.40
N PRO A 193 -10.49 23.81 5.22
CA PRO A 193 -11.51 24.54 4.48
C PRO A 193 -12.82 23.79 4.26
N GLY A 194 -12.80 22.45 4.17
CA GLY A 194 -13.97 21.57 4.08
C GLY A 194 -14.66 21.29 5.43
N GLN A 195 -14.32 21.99 6.49
CA GLN A 195 -14.86 21.82 7.85
C GLN A 195 -14.56 20.46 8.50
N PHE A 196 -13.59 19.70 8.00
CA PHE A 196 -13.12 18.54 8.70
C PHE A 196 -11.84 18.85 9.49
N ARG A 197 -11.57 18.04 10.50
CA ARG A 197 -10.45 18.25 11.41
C ARG A 197 -9.31 17.29 11.12
N VAL A 198 -8.11 17.78 11.11
CA VAL A 198 -6.91 16.98 11.04
C VAL A 198 -6.00 17.23 12.25
N PHE A 199 -5.24 16.22 12.61
CA PHE A 199 -4.19 16.39 13.59
C PHE A 199 -3.15 17.42 13.12
N ALA A 200 -2.71 18.26 14.03
CA ALA A 200 -1.47 19.01 13.81
C ALA A 200 -0.34 18.01 13.48
N PRO A 201 0.51 18.31 12.49
CA PRO A 201 1.58 17.40 12.13
C PRO A 201 2.55 17.22 13.29
N VAL A 202 2.81 15.97 13.67
CA VAL A 202 3.86 15.67 14.65
C VAL A 202 5.23 15.72 13.98
N GLY A 203 6.30 15.97 14.77
CA GLY A 203 7.68 16.17 14.29
C GLY A 203 8.29 15.02 13.45
N THR A 204 7.61 13.89 13.29
CA THR A 204 8.01 12.78 12.41
C THR A 204 7.53 12.92 10.97
N VAL A 205 6.57 13.84 10.69
CA VAL A 205 6.01 14.05 9.34
C VAL A 205 7.03 14.78 8.47
N ARG A 206 7.56 14.07 7.47
CA ARG A 206 8.54 14.55 6.49
C ARG A 206 7.92 15.46 5.45
N LEU A 207 6.75 15.10 4.97
CA LEU A 207 5.97 15.83 3.98
C LEU A 207 4.49 15.67 4.29
N ARG A 208 3.76 16.77 4.26
CA ARG A 208 2.30 16.83 4.30
C ARG A 208 1.81 17.42 2.98
N LEU A 209 0.91 16.71 2.31
CA LEU A 209 0.17 17.17 1.14
C LEU A 209 -1.30 17.32 1.51
N MET A 210 -1.92 18.43 1.12
CA MET A 210 -3.30 18.73 1.50
C MET A 210 -4.10 19.28 0.33
N ASN A 211 -5.40 18.94 0.30
CA ASN A 211 -6.42 19.59 -0.48
C ASN A 211 -7.59 20.00 0.45
N PRO A 212 -8.67 20.64 -0.05
CA PRO A 212 -9.82 21.02 0.79
C PRO A 212 -10.51 19.84 1.50
N HIS A 213 -10.33 18.60 1.03
CA HIS A 213 -11.02 17.41 1.51
C HIS A 213 -10.15 16.50 2.38
N GLY A 214 -8.83 16.62 2.31
CA GLY A 214 -8.00 15.71 3.07
C GLY A 214 -6.51 16.02 3.06
N VAL A 215 -5.81 15.19 3.83
CA VAL A 215 -4.39 15.29 4.13
C VAL A 215 -3.72 13.95 3.91
N ALA A 216 -2.56 13.98 3.28
CA ALA A 216 -1.64 12.84 3.20
C ALA A 216 -0.33 13.18 3.91
N ASP A 217 0.00 12.44 4.97
CA ASP A 217 1.20 12.60 5.78
C ASP A 217 2.21 11.50 5.53
N LEU A 218 3.41 11.87 5.12
CA LEU A 218 4.55 10.97 4.96
C LEU A 218 5.44 11.01 6.21
N SER A 219 5.58 9.88 6.87
CA SER A 219 6.49 9.72 8.01
C SER A 219 7.56 8.67 7.73
N GLY A 220 8.77 8.88 8.23
CA GLY A 220 9.88 7.92 8.24
C GLY A 220 10.35 7.36 6.89
N PRO A 221 10.21 8.04 5.74
CA PRO A 221 10.64 7.48 4.46
C PRO A 221 12.16 7.33 4.40
N ASN A 222 12.60 6.31 3.67
CA ASN A 222 14.02 6.14 3.35
C ASN A 222 14.49 7.17 2.32
N ARG A 223 13.62 7.53 1.35
CA ARG A 223 13.84 8.62 0.39
C ARG A 223 12.59 9.48 0.26
N CYS A 224 12.82 10.78 0.16
CA CYS A 224 11.83 11.80 -0.14
C CYS A 224 12.60 12.95 -0.80
N GLU A 225 12.58 13.02 -2.13
CA GLU A 225 13.43 13.91 -2.92
C GLU A 225 12.71 14.36 -4.21
N LEU A 226 13.07 15.52 -4.72
CA LEU A 226 12.60 16.00 -6.02
C LEU A 226 13.59 15.59 -7.12
N LEU A 227 13.05 15.11 -8.22
CA LEU A 227 13.79 14.66 -9.39
C LEU A 227 13.24 15.34 -10.65
N ASP A 228 14.07 15.42 -11.68
CA ASP A 228 13.62 15.62 -13.06
C ASP A 228 13.23 14.27 -13.70
N TRP A 229 12.72 14.33 -14.92
CA TRP A 229 12.29 13.13 -15.64
C TRP A 229 13.46 12.21 -16.02
N ALA A 230 14.61 12.77 -16.37
CA ALA A 230 15.79 11.98 -16.70
C ALA A 230 16.28 11.16 -15.50
N GLN A 231 16.31 11.77 -14.31
CA GLN A 231 16.66 11.11 -13.05
C GLN A 231 15.62 10.02 -12.69
N THR A 232 14.33 10.32 -12.87
CA THR A 232 13.24 9.38 -12.63
C THR A 232 13.37 8.13 -13.50
N ARG A 233 13.61 8.32 -14.82
CA ARG A 233 13.86 7.22 -15.76
C ARG A 233 15.12 6.44 -15.42
N ALA A 234 16.19 7.12 -15.00
CA ALA A 234 17.44 6.46 -14.62
C ALA A 234 17.27 5.53 -13.42
N ILE A 235 16.44 5.89 -12.44
CA ILE A 235 16.09 5.00 -11.34
C ILE A 235 15.30 3.80 -11.86
N ALA A 236 14.22 4.02 -12.63
CA ALA A 236 13.37 2.95 -13.14
C ALA A 236 14.14 1.97 -14.04
N ALA A 237 15.08 2.45 -14.87
CA ALA A 237 15.88 1.63 -15.78
C ALA A 237 16.81 0.63 -15.07
N ARG A 238 17.22 0.92 -13.83
CA ARG A 238 18.04 -0.01 -13.01
C ARG A 238 17.23 -1.16 -12.46
N LEU A 239 15.93 -0.93 -12.23
CA LEU A 239 15.06 -1.93 -11.60
C LEU A 239 14.75 -3.08 -12.56
N GLY A 240 14.54 -4.25 -12.00
CA GLY A 240 14.00 -5.40 -12.71
C GLY A 240 12.55 -5.18 -13.10
N PRO A 241 11.95 -6.10 -13.88
CA PRO A 241 10.54 -6.02 -14.19
C PRO A 241 9.71 -6.10 -12.91
N ASP A 242 8.66 -5.28 -12.84
CA ASP A 242 7.71 -5.26 -11.74
C ASP A 242 6.48 -6.09 -12.15
N PRO A 243 6.16 -7.21 -11.48
CA PRO A 243 5.05 -8.10 -11.84
C PRO A 243 3.67 -7.43 -11.91
N LEU A 244 3.50 -6.28 -11.25
CA LEU A 244 2.25 -5.53 -11.23
C LEU A 244 2.10 -4.52 -12.38
N ARG A 245 3.15 -4.32 -13.18
CA ARG A 245 3.10 -3.40 -14.31
C ARG A 245 2.64 -4.12 -15.58
N PRO A 246 1.78 -3.50 -16.41
CA PRO A 246 1.28 -4.11 -17.65
C PRO A 246 2.38 -4.29 -18.70
N ASP A 247 3.44 -3.45 -18.66
CA ASP A 247 4.59 -3.51 -19.55
C ASP A 247 5.69 -4.50 -19.08
N ALA A 248 5.51 -5.12 -17.93
CA ALA A 248 6.48 -6.05 -17.36
C ALA A 248 6.60 -7.33 -18.20
N ARG A 249 7.83 -7.73 -18.51
CA ARG A 249 8.08 -8.90 -19.33
C ARG A 249 8.83 -9.96 -18.55
N PHE A 250 8.28 -11.17 -18.52
CA PHE A 250 8.90 -12.34 -17.93
C PHE A 250 10.31 -12.61 -18.47
N THR A 251 10.53 -12.41 -19.78
CA THR A 251 11.82 -12.60 -20.41
C THR A 251 12.91 -11.72 -19.82
N HIS A 252 12.58 -10.52 -19.37
CA HIS A 252 13.53 -9.65 -18.65
C HIS A 252 13.90 -10.20 -17.27
N PHE A 253 12.94 -10.79 -16.56
CA PHE A 253 13.22 -11.47 -15.30
C PHE A 253 14.16 -12.66 -15.51
N VAL A 254 13.90 -13.52 -16.52
CA VAL A 254 14.76 -14.65 -16.86
C VAL A 254 16.18 -14.20 -17.18
N ALA A 255 16.32 -13.20 -18.06
CA ALA A 255 17.63 -12.68 -18.46
C ALA A 255 18.45 -12.16 -17.27
N ARG A 256 17.78 -11.44 -16.34
CA ARG A 256 18.46 -10.93 -15.14
C ARG A 256 18.78 -12.01 -14.12
N ALA A 257 17.91 -13.02 -13.93
CA ALA A 257 18.16 -14.16 -13.08
C ALA A 257 19.36 -15.00 -13.58
N ALA A 258 19.48 -15.21 -14.90
CA ALA A 258 20.56 -15.96 -15.53
C ALA A 258 21.96 -15.38 -15.27
N THR A 259 22.06 -14.11 -14.92
CA THR A 259 23.34 -13.47 -14.56
C THR A 259 23.75 -13.67 -13.10
N ARG A 260 22.86 -14.21 -12.25
CA ARG A 260 23.09 -14.28 -10.80
C ARG A 260 23.63 -15.62 -10.36
N LYS A 261 24.84 -15.63 -9.77
CA LYS A 261 25.49 -16.82 -9.17
C LYS A 261 24.91 -17.16 -7.79
N LYS A 262 24.32 -16.18 -7.11
CA LYS A 262 23.69 -16.33 -5.80
C LYS A 262 22.42 -17.18 -5.88
N GLY A 263 22.01 -17.76 -4.74
CA GLY A 263 20.78 -18.53 -4.65
C GLY A 263 19.56 -17.72 -5.07
N ILE A 264 18.57 -18.39 -5.68
CA ILE A 264 17.34 -17.74 -6.16
C ILE A 264 16.61 -17.00 -5.05
N GLY A 265 16.67 -17.49 -3.81
CA GLY A 265 16.10 -16.81 -2.65
C GLY A 265 16.75 -15.46 -2.36
N GLU A 266 18.04 -15.28 -2.65
CA GLU A 266 18.72 -13.98 -2.54
C GLU A 266 18.47 -13.12 -3.79
N ALA A 267 18.48 -13.72 -4.97
CA ALA A 267 18.24 -13.02 -6.22
C ALA A 267 16.85 -12.36 -6.27
N LEU A 268 15.80 -12.98 -5.73
CA LEU A 268 14.46 -12.39 -5.65
C LEU A 268 14.36 -11.17 -4.72
N MET A 269 15.35 -10.94 -3.85
CA MET A 269 15.43 -9.72 -3.02
C MET A 269 16.17 -8.58 -3.72
N ASP A 270 16.92 -8.87 -4.78
CA ASP A 270 17.59 -7.87 -5.59
C ASP A 270 16.58 -7.19 -6.51
N GLN A 271 16.25 -5.93 -6.20
CA GLN A 271 15.27 -5.14 -6.96
C GLN A 271 15.72 -4.90 -8.42
N ASN A 272 16.99 -5.14 -8.76
CA ASN A 272 17.47 -5.12 -10.14
C ASN A 272 17.12 -6.43 -10.88
N VAL A 273 16.83 -7.52 -10.19
CA VAL A 273 16.42 -8.79 -10.81
C VAL A 273 14.91 -8.81 -11.04
N ILE A 274 14.16 -8.47 -9.99
CA ILE A 274 12.72 -8.36 -10.00
C ILE A 274 12.30 -7.27 -9.00
N ALA A 275 11.52 -6.31 -9.44
CA ALA A 275 11.11 -5.19 -8.61
C ALA A 275 9.85 -5.53 -7.78
N GLY A 276 9.72 -4.91 -6.62
CA GLY A 276 8.53 -5.04 -5.76
C GLY A 276 8.56 -6.21 -4.79
N VAL A 277 9.25 -7.30 -5.12
CA VAL A 277 9.34 -8.49 -4.27
C VAL A 277 10.07 -8.18 -2.98
N GLY A 278 9.47 -8.58 -1.86
CA GLY A 278 10.07 -8.51 -0.54
C GLY A 278 10.15 -9.88 0.13
N ASN A 279 10.29 -9.86 1.44
CA ASN A 279 10.62 -11.07 2.19
C ASN A 279 9.48 -12.09 2.23
N ILE A 280 8.24 -11.60 2.26
CA ILE A 280 7.04 -12.44 2.28
C ILE A 280 6.85 -13.10 0.93
N TYR A 281 6.74 -12.30 -0.13
CA TYR A 281 6.54 -12.84 -1.48
C TYR A 281 7.67 -13.75 -1.93
N ARG A 282 8.93 -13.45 -1.56
CA ARG A 282 10.07 -14.35 -1.82
C ARG A 282 9.86 -15.74 -1.25
N ALA A 283 9.53 -15.83 0.05
CA ALA A 283 9.40 -17.12 0.74
C ALA A 283 8.24 -17.94 0.16
N GLU A 284 7.11 -17.29 -0.04
CA GLU A 284 5.87 -17.91 -0.46
C GLU A 284 5.88 -18.32 -1.94
N ALA A 285 6.44 -17.48 -2.83
CA ALA A 285 6.58 -17.81 -4.25
C ALA A 285 7.51 -19.02 -4.47
N LEU A 286 8.63 -19.09 -3.75
CA LEU A 286 9.53 -20.23 -3.81
C LEU A 286 8.89 -21.51 -3.27
N PHE A 287 8.07 -21.41 -2.22
CA PHE A 287 7.30 -22.53 -1.71
C PHE A 287 6.25 -23.01 -2.72
N ALA A 288 5.50 -22.10 -3.32
CA ALA A 288 4.51 -22.41 -4.35
C ALA A 288 5.14 -23.09 -5.58
N ALA A 289 6.31 -22.60 -6.02
CA ALA A 289 7.06 -23.16 -7.12
C ALA A 289 7.80 -24.47 -6.79
N ARG A 290 7.77 -24.92 -5.54
CA ARG A 290 8.54 -26.07 -5.03
C ARG A 290 10.03 -25.95 -5.36
N LEU A 291 10.58 -24.75 -5.19
CA LEU A 291 11.94 -24.42 -5.56
C LEU A 291 12.78 -24.15 -4.30
N SER A 292 13.90 -24.86 -4.16
CA SER A 292 14.84 -24.60 -3.11
C SER A 292 15.41 -23.18 -3.26
N PRO A 293 15.41 -22.38 -2.18
CA PRO A 293 15.92 -21.02 -2.23
C PRO A 293 17.44 -20.94 -2.47
N PHE A 294 18.16 -22.04 -2.30
CA PHE A 294 19.61 -22.12 -2.37
C PHE A 294 20.15 -22.47 -3.76
N VAL A 295 19.30 -22.93 -4.68
CA VAL A 295 19.69 -23.18 -6.07
C VAL A 295 20.21 -21.87 -6.69
N PRO A 296 21.41 -21.84 -7.29
CA PRO A 296 21.88 -20.65 -7.99
C PRO A 296 20.86 -20.17 -9.02
N ALA A 297 20.55 -18.86 -9.01
CA ALA A 297 19.46 -18.35 -9.84
C ALA A 297 19.67 -18.63 -11.33
N ARG A 298 20.92 -18.58 -11.82
CA ARG A 298 21.31 -18.91 -13.20
C ARG A 298 21.08 -20.38 -13.58
N GLU A 299 20.92 -21.28 -12.59
CA GLU A 299 20.72 -22.73 -12.80
C GLU A 299 19.26 -23.13 -12.69
N VAL A 300 18.38 -22.18 -12.32
CA VAL A 300 16.94 -22.41 -12.24
C VAL A 300 16.37 -22.49 -13.64
N SER A 301 15.67 -23.58 -13.95
CA SER A 301 15.01 -23.73 -15.25
C SER A 301 13.96 -22.65 -15.48
N GLU A 302 13.79 -22.22 -16.74
CA GLU A 302 12.81 -21.21 -17.11
C GLU A 302 11.39 -21.61 -16.69
N ARG A 303 11.02 -22.89 -16.77
CA ARG A 303 9.75 -23.41 -16.27
C ARG A 303 9.53 -23.15 -14.77
N LYS A 304 10.56 -23.26 -13.93
CA LYS A 304 10.46 -22.95 -12.50
C LYS A 304 10.41 -21.43 -12.28
N LEU A 305 11.19 -20.64 -13.02
CA LEU A 305 11.09 -19.18 -13.00
C LEU A 305 9.70 -18.69 -13.44
N ARG A 306 9.09 -19.32 -14.45
CA ARG A 306 7.73 -19.02 -14.90
C ARG A 306 6.72 -19.23 -13.77
N ARG A 307 6.79 -20.34 -13.05
CA ARG A 307 5.91 -20.59 -11.89
C ARG A 307 6.06 -19.53 -10.80
N VAL A 308 7.29 -19.09 -10.52
CA VAL A 308 7.54 -18.01 -9.56
C VAL A 308 6.93 -16.70 -10.05
N TRP A 309 7.13 -16.37 -11.32
CA TRP A 309 6.60 -15.15 -11.94
C TRP A 309 5.08 -15.10 -11.94
N ASP A 310 4.43 -16.14 -12.45
CA ASP A 310 2.97 -16.20 -12.57
C ASP A 310 2.31 -16.12 -11.18
N TRP A 311 2.91 -16.81 -10.20
CA TRP A 311 2.47 -16.72 -8.82
C TRP A 311 2.64 -15.29 -8.25
N LEU A 312 3.76 -14.62 -8.52
CA LEU A 312 3.98 -13.26 -8.06
C LEU A 312 2.98 -12.28 -8.68
N VAL A 313 2.72 -12.38 -9.98
CA VAL A 313 1.70 -11.56 -10.67
C VAL A 313 0.35 -11.70 -9.98
N GLU A 314 -0.11 -12.93 -9.75
CA GLU A 314 -1.40 -13.22 -9.14
C GLU A 314 -1.47 -12.72 -7.68
N TYR A 315 -0.51 -13.12 -6.83
CA TYR A 315 -0.63 -12.86 -5.39
C TYR A 315 -0.25 -11.41 -5.01
N MET A 316 0.58 -10.75 -5.79
CA MET A 316 0.82 -9.32 -5.60
C MET A 316 -0.40 -8.49 -6.00
N ALA A 317 -1.12 -8.86 -7.09
CA ALA A 317 -2.38 -8.22 -7.47
C ALA A 317 -3.45 -8.38 -6.37
N ARG A 318 -3.64 -9.59 -5.83
CA ARG A 318 -4.52 -9.84 -4.67
C ARG A 318 -4.11 -8.99 -3.45
N GLY A 319 -2.82 -8.78 -3.25
CA GLY A 319 -2.29 -7.91 -2.20
C GLY A 319 -2.66 -6.44 -2.41
N VAL A 320 -2.68 -5.95 -3.65
CA VAL A 320 -3.16 -4.60 -3.98
C VAL A 320 -4.64 -4.44 -3.64
N GLU A 321 -5.47 -5.41 -4.04
CA GLU A 321 -6.92 -5.40 -3.80
C GLU A 321 -7.26 -5.43 -2.31
N SER A 322 -6.70 -6.41 -1.59
CA SER A 322 -7.04 -6.66 -0.18
C SER A 322 -6.31 -5.77 0.82
N GLY A 323 -5.24 -5.07 0.39
CA GLY A 323 -4.35 -4.30 1.28
C GLY A 323 -3.46 -5.15 2.17
N ARG A 324 -3.53 -6.49 2.07
CA ARG A 324 -2.75 -7.41 2.91
C ARG A 324 -2.24 -8.61 2.13
N ILE A 325 -1.11 -9.18 2.55
CA ILE A 325 -0.57 -10.40 1.94
C ILE A 325 -1.19 -11.61 2.64
N THR A 326 -1.93 -12.42 1.89
CA THR A 326 -2.42 -13.73 2.32
C THR A 326 -2.16 -14.71 1.19
N THR A 327 -1.43 -15.77 1.46
CA THR A 327 -0.94 -16.72 0.44
C THR A 327 -1.52 -18.12 0.61
N ILE A 328 -1.94 -18.47 1.83
CA ILE A 328 -2.56 -19.75 2.14
C ILE A 328 -4.02 -19.78 1.67
N GLY A 329 -4.44 -20.91 1.06
CA GLY A 329 -5.85 -21.15 0.73
C GLY A 329 -6.70 -21.32 2.00
N ARG A 330 -7.97 -20.93 1.94
CA ARG A 330 -8.91 -21.06 3.08
C ARG A 330 -9.01 -22.48 3.58
N GLU A 331 -9.10 -23.46 2.68
CA GLU A 331 -9.19 -24.87 3.02
C GLU A 331 -7.92 -25.38 3.72
N ASP A 332 -6.74 -25.04 3.19
CA ASP A 332 -5.45 -25.40 3.78
C ASP A 332 -5.29 -24.78 5.18
N ALA A 333 -5.72 -23.53 5.36
CA ALA A 333 -5.67 -22.84 6.65
C ALA A 333 -6.62 -23.50 7.67
N ALA A 334 -7.83 -23.85 7.27
CA ALA A 334 -8.81 -24.52 8.13
C ALA A 334 -8.35 -25.92 8.51
N ALA A 335 -7.88 -26.71 7.54
CA ALA A 335 -7.34 -28.05 7.78
C ALA A 335 -6.13 -28.02 8.71
N PHE A 336 -5.24 -27.05 8.55
CA PHE A 336 -4.10 -26.88 9.45
C PHE A 336 -4.55 -26.51 10.88
N ALA A 337 -5.50 -25.57 11.01
CA ALA A 337 -6.04 -25.18 12.32
C ALA A 337 -6.69 -26.36 13.04
N ALA A 338 -7.48 -27.18 12.33
CA ALA A 338 -8.07 -28.39 12.88
C ALA A 338 -7.00 -29.40 13.36
N SER A 339 -5.93 -29.58 12.56
CA SER A 339 -4.79 -30.44 12.93
C SER A 339 -4.05 -29.95 14.18
N GLU A 340 -3.86 -28.66 14.33
CA GLU A 340 -3.23 -28.08 15.52
C GLU A 340 -4.13 -28.25 16.75
N ALA A 341 -5.43 -28.01 16.62
CA ALA A 341 -6.41 -28.22 17.70
C ALA A 341 -6.46 -29.69 18.15
N ALA A 342 -6.46 -30.63 17.22
CA ALA A 342 -6.40 -32.07 17.52
C ALA A 342 -5.11 -32.47 18.25
N ALA A 343 -4.03 -31.72 18.07
CA ALA A 343 -2.76 -31.90 18.78
C ALA A 343 -2.66 -31.04 20.07
N GLY A 344 -3.76 -30.44 20.54
CA GLY A 344 -3.81 -29.61 21.72
C GLY A 344 -3.07 -28.27 21.57
N ARG A 345 -2.87 -27.79 20.37
CA ARG A 345 -2.20 -26.51 20.06
C ARG A 345 -3.15 -25.54 19.37
N GLU A 346 -2.93 -24.24 19.59
CA GLU A 346 -3.68 -23.18 18.92
C GLU A 346 -2.95 -22.73 17.63
N ALA A 347 -3.71 -22.57 16.53
CA ALA A 347 -3.22 -22.01 15.29
C ALA A 347 -2.96 -20.49 15.45
N GLN A 348 -1.76 -20.05 15.17
CA GLN A 348 -1.37 -18.64 15.26
C GLN A 348 -1.87 -17.83 14.05
N ALA A 349 -1.87 -16.50 14.14
CA ALA A 349 -2.26 -15.62 13.05
C ALA A 349 -1.48 -15.86 11.75
N VAL A 350 -0.18 -16.17 11.84
CA VAL A 350 0.68 -16.49 10.68
C VAL A 350 0.25 -17.76 9.96
N ASP A 351 -0.33 -18.74 10.66
CA ASP A 351 -0.80 -20.00 10.08
C ASP A 351 -2.06 -19.81 9.21
N ARG A 352 -2.78 -18.71 9.44
CA ARG A 352 -3.97 -18.33 8.65
C ARG A 352 -3.62 -17.46 7.45
N ARG A 353 -2.34 -17.06 7.30
CA ARG A 353 -1.88 -16.15 6.25
C ARG A 353 -0.85 -16.74 5.31
N TYR A 354 0.07 -17.59 5.81
CA TYR A 354 1.25 -18.02 5.08
C TYR A 354 1.50 -19.51 5.14
N TYR A 355 2.13 -20.06 4.09
CA TYR A 355 2.60 -21.44 4.07
C TYR A 355 3.92 -21.63 4.81
N VAL A 356 4.87 -20.71 4.67
CA VAL A 356 6.22 -20.82 5.28
C VAL A 356 6.71 -19.56 5.98
N TYR A 357 6.27 -18.37 5.56
CA TYR A 357 6.77 -17.13 6.12
C TYR A 357 6.46 -17.02 7.62
N GLN A 358 7.49 -16.75 8.46
CA GLN A 358 7.41 -16.69 9.93
C GLN A 358 6.81 -17.96 10.59
N ARG A 359 6.95 -19.11 9.92
CA ARG A 359 6.48 -20.40 10.46
C ARG A 359 7.63 -21.37 10.76
N ASP A 360 8.84 -20.86 11.01
CA ASP A 360 9.99 -21.65 11.42
C ASP A 360 9.70 -22.44 12.71
N GLY A 361 10.17 -23.66 12.77
CA GLY A 361 9.88 -24.60 13.86
C GLY A 361 8.51 -25.29 13.81
N ARG A 362 7.60 -24.81 12.97
CA ARG A 362 6.22 -25.35 12.82
C ARG A 362 6.14 -26.38 11.69
N PRO A 363 5.16 -27.30 11.77
CA PRO A 363 4.94 -28.25 10.68
C PRO A 363 4.47 -27.55 9.41
N CYS A 364 5.01 -28.01 8.27
CA CYS A 364 4.58 -27.53 6.96
C CYS A 364 3.13 -27.97 6.69
N VAL A 365 2.27 -27.05 6.27
CA VAL A 365 0.84 -27.32 5.96
C VAL A 365 0.67 -28.47 4.94
N ARG A 366 1.58 -28.57 3.95
CA ARG A 366 1.45 -29.58 2.88
C ARG A 366 2.03 -30.95 3.24
N CYS A 367 3.12 -31.02 4.01
CA CYS A 367 3.85 -32.29 4.16
C CYS A 367 4.27 -32.64 5.59
N GLY A 368 3.91 -31.82 6.58
CA GLY A 368 4.23 -32.00 8.00
C GLY A 368 5.70 -31.82 8.40
N ALA A 369 6.62 -31.69 7.45
CA ALA A 369 8.04 -31.45 7.78
C ALA A 369 8.24 -30.07 8.42
N THR A 370 9.17 -29.97 9.37
CA THR A 370 9.45 -28.69 10.04
C THR A 370 9.95 -27.62 9.07
N VAL A 371 9.25 -26.47 9.04
CA VAL A 371 9.68 -25.26 8.31
C VAL A 371 10.99 -24.76 8.93
N ARG A 372 11.97 -24.45 8.09
CA ARG A 372 13.30 -24.01 8.51
C ARG A 372 13.51 -22.52 8.29
N LEU A 373 14.41 -21.95 9.05
CA LEU A 373 14.88 -20.57 8.98
C LEU A 373 16.38 -20.55 8.67
N ALA A 374 16.79 -19.66 7.75
CA ALA A 374 18.18 -19.26 7.55
C ALA A 374 18.28 -17.75 7.43
N VAL A 375 19.47 -17.19 7.65
CA VAL A 375 19.79 -15.80 7.33
C VAL A 375 20.55 -15.79 6.01
N VAL A 376 19.96 -15.15 4.98
CA VAL A 376 20.54 -15.07 3.64
C VAL A 376 20.51 -13.61 3.18
N GLY A 377 21.65 -13.05 2.82
CA GLY A 377 21.74 -11.64 2.44
C GLY A 377 21.28 -10.68 3.56
N GLY A 378 21.53 -11.02 4.82
CA GLY A 378 21.12 -10.22 5.99
C GLY A 378 19.62 -10.29 6.33
N ARG A 379 18.84 -11.18 5.68
CA ARG A 379 17.40 -11.31 5.89
C ARG A 379 16.97 -12.73 6.21
N LYS A 380 15.98 -12.87 7.10
CA LYS A 380 15.38 -14.17 7.45
C LYS A 380 14.72 -14.77 6.21
N LEU A 381 15.06 -16.00 5.89
CA LEU A 381 14.50 -16.82 4.82
C LEU A 381 13.83 -18.04 5.41
N TYR A 382 12.58 -18.28 5.05
CA TYR A 382 11.76 -19.40 5.54
C TYR A 382 11.49 -20.36 4.40
N TRP A 383 11.62 -21.68 4.64
CA TRP A 383 11.32 -22.69 3.62
C TRP A 383 11.00 -24.05 4.23
N CYS A 384 10.29 -24.88 3.46
CA CYS A 384 10.09 -26.28 3.79
C CYS A 384 11.13 -27.16 3.08
N PRO A 385 12.02 -27.89 3.79
CA PRO A 385 13.10 -28.66 3.16
C PRO A 385 12.59 -29.86 2.37
N ARG A 386 11.37 -30.34 2.64
CA ARG A 386 10.75 -31.48 1.93
C ARG A 386 10.01 -31.06 0.68
N CYS A 387 9.30 -29.91 0.70
CA CYS A 387 8.55 -29.41 -0.44
C CYS A 387 9.42 -28.67 -1.46
N GLN A 388 10.51 -28.03 -1.02
CA GLN A 388 11.36 -27.17 -1.84
C GLN A 388 12.73 -27.86 -2.05
N ARG A 389 12.86 -28.55 -3.18
CA ARG A 389 14.06 -29.32 -3.56
C ARG A 389 14.70 -28.76 -4.83
#